data_5972c4c7d32107e3744ae6221c23d7ac
#
_entry.id   5972c4c7d32107e3744ae6221c23d7ac
#
_cell.length_a   1.000
_cell.length_b   1.000
_cell.length_c   1.000
_cell.angle_alpha   90.00
_cell.angle_beta   90.00
_cell.angle_gamma   90.00
#
_symmetry.space_group_name_H-M   'P 1'
#
loop_
_entity.id
_entity.type
_entity.pdbx_description
1 polymer ?
#
loop_
_entity_poly.entity_id
_entity_poly.type
_entity_poly.pdbx_seq_one_letter_code
_entity_poly.pdbx_strand_id
1 'polypeptide(L)'
;MAARLLAAGHALVVHDVSEAAVAALVEKGAKAARSAVEVASRSDVVVLSLPKPDVVEAVLTGAGGVIEGTRAKIVIDTSTTGAQVIARAAPKLAAKGMTLLDAPVSGGVAGAANGTLTVMVGGDPATFESARPILEIIGKNVMHMGDKPGLGQAMKLVNNMLTAAGTLAAMEVLVAGAKAGLDAQKMLDVINISSGRCFGTEVKIPECILPGTFPMRFSTDLLHKDVNLGIEEAEAMGARMWVVKCARDVLAYSKEQGDGALDYAHIIKYFENWAGGDAKVRGKDAQ
;
A
#
# COMPACT_ATOMS: atom_id res chain seq x y z
N MET A 1 -7.54 8.85 5.82
CA MET A 1 -8.82 8.10 5.86
C MET A 1 -9.68 8.54 7.04
N ALA A 2 -9.30 8.37 8.31
CA ALA A 2 -10.12 8.73 9.48
C ALA A 2 -10.65 10.18 9.46
N ALA A 3 -9.81 11.18 9.13
CA ALA A 3 -10.25 12.57 9.03
C ALA A 3 -11.33 12.80 7.96
N ARG A 4 -11.36 12.00 6.90
CA ARG A 4 -12.41 12.07 5.88
C ARG A 4 -13.73 11.52 6.37
N LEU A 5 -13.69 10.41 7.12
CA LEU A 5 -14.88 9.82 7.74
C LEU A 5 -15.50 10.80 8.74
N LEU A 6 -14.67 11.49 9.54
CA LEU A 6 -15.15 12.58 10.42
C LEU A 6 -15.80 13.71 9.63
N ALA A 7 -15.15 14.18 8.56
CA ALA A 7 -15.68 15.24 7.70
C ALA A 7 -16.99 14.85 7.00
N ALA A 8 -17.21 13.56 6.77
CA ALA A 8 -18.47 13.02 6.24
C ALA A 8 -19.56 12.81 7.32
N GLY A 9 -19.31 13.20 8.58
CA GLY A 9 -20.27 13.15 9.66
C GLY A 9 -20.32 11.83 10.45
N HIS A 10 -19.39 10.90 10.22
CA HIS A 10 -19.32 9.67 11.01
C HIS A 10 -18.78 9.94 12.43
N ALA A 11 -19.42 9.36 13.43
CA ALA A 11 -18.88 9.32 14.79
C ALA A 11 -17.73 8.30 14.84
N LEU A 12 -16.50 8.76 15.13
CA LEU A 12 -15.32 7.91 15.19
C LEU A 12 -14.84 7.65 16.62
N VAL A 13 -14.49 6.39 16.87
CA VAL A 13 -13.67 5.96 17.99
C VAL A 13 -12.33 5.51 17.45
N VAL A 14 -11.21 6.06 17.96
CA VAL A 14 -9.88 5.86 17.38
C VAL A 14 -8.90 5.32 18.42
N HIS A 15 -8.04 4.43 17.97
CA HIS A 15 -6.92 3.91 18.73
C HIS A 15 -5.69 3.83 17.81
N ASP A 16 -4.55 4.26 18.31
CA ASP A 16 -3.23 4.12 17.69
C ASP A 16 -2.17 4.04 18.79
N VAL A 17 -1.04 3.42 18.52
CA VAL A 17 0.12 3.43 19.41
C VAL A 17 0.78 4.81 19.50
N SER A 18 0.56 5.66 18.49
CA SER A 18 0.99 7.05 18.44
C SER A 18 -0.05 7.95 19.12
N GLU A 19 0.22 8.39 20.33
CA GLU A 19 -0.64 9.34 21.05
C GLU A 19 -0.87 10.63 20.24
N ALA A 20 0.15 11.12 19.53
CA ALA A 20 0.04 12.30 18.68
C ALA A 20 -0.95 12.10 17.53
N ALA A 21 -0.98 10.91 16.91
CA ALA A 21 -1.96 10.60 15.87
C ALA A 21 -3.39 10.54 16.43
N VAL A 22 -3.58 10.00 17.62
CA VAL A 22 -4.87 9.99 18.32
C VAL A 22 -5.30 11.41 18.66
N ALA A 23 -4.43 12.23 19.26
CA ALA A 23 -4.72 13.62 19.64
C ALA A 23 -5.17 14.46 18.44
N ALA A 24 -4.47 14.35 17.31
CA ALA A 24 -4.81 15.06 16.07
C ALA A 24 -6.21 14.71 15.51
N LEU A 25 -6.73 13.51 15.78
CA LEU A 25 -8.09 13.11 15.41
C LEU A 25 -9.12 13.52 16.47
N VAL A 26 -8.73 13.50 17.74
CA VAL A 26 -9.59 13.98 18.85
C VAL A 26 -9.89 15.46 18.70
N GLU A 27 -8.90 16.28 18.33
CA GLU A 27 -9.09 17.71 18.00
C GLU A 27 -10.10 17.94 16.86
N LYS A 28 -10.27 16.95 15.98
CA LYS A 28 -11.27 16.96 14.89
C LYS A 28 -12.61 16.33 15.27
N GLY A 29 -12.79 15.94 16.54
CA GLY A 29 -14.05 15.42 17.07
C GLY A 29 -14.13 13.89 17.19
N ALA A 30 -13.06 13.13 16.98
CA ALA A 30 -13.02 11.71 17.29
C ALA A 30 -12.98 11.47 18.82
N LYS A 31 -13.39 10.28 19.25
CA LYS A 31 -13.24 9.82 20.63
C LYS A 31 -12.07 8.84 20.72
N ALA A 32 -11.17 9.06 21.68
CA ALA A 32 -10.08 8.12 21.93
C ALA A 32 -10.59 6.82 22.57
N ALA A 33 -9.92 5.72 22.23
CA ALA A 33 -10.00 4.43 22.91
C ALA A 33 -8.60 3.97 23.33
N ARG A 34 -8.54 3.11 24.36
CA ARG A 34 -7.28 2.61 24.93
C ARG A 34 -6.77 1.34 24.25
N SER A 35 -7.64 0.66 23.48
CA SER A 35 -7.32 -0.64 22.86
C SER A 35 -8.22 -0.95 21.67
N ALA A 36 -7.82 -1.95 20.87
CA ALA A 36 -8.60 -2.44 19.74
C ALA A 36 -9.94 -3.04 20.20
N VAL A 37 -9.99 -3.76 21.31
CA VAL A 37 -11.24 -4.30 21.87
C VAL A 37 -12.21 -3.20 22.29
N GLU A 38 -11.72 -2.08 22.84
CA GLU A 38 -12.55 -0.94 23.17
C GLU A 38 -13.15 -0.29 21.93
N VAL A 39 -12.35 -0.13 20.84
CA VAL A 39 -12.85 0.33 19.54
C VAL A 39 -13.99 -0.58 19.06
N ALA A 40 -13.75 -1.88 19.03
CA ALA A 40 -14.73 -2.86 18.55
C ALA A 40 -15.98 -3.00 19.44
N SER A 41 -15.87 -2.64 20.72
CA SER A 41 -17.02 -2.63 21.64
C SER A 41 -17.85 -1.34 21.57
N ARG A 42 -17.33 -0.30 20.91
CA ARG A 42 -18.01 1.02 20.81
C ARG A 42 -18.42 1.38 19.37
N SER A 43 -18.07 0.53 18.38
CA SER A 43 -18.28 0.80 16.96
C SER A 43 -19.02 -0.36 16.30
N ASP A 44 -19.86 -0.09 15.30
CA ASP A 44 -20.53 -1.12 14.49
C ASP A 44 -19.61 -1.66 13.39
N VAL A 45 -18.72 -0.78 12.88
CA VAL A 45 -17.73 -1.08 11.85
C VAL A 45 -16.35 -0.69 12.38
N VAL A 46 -15.37 -1.59 12.25
CA VAL A 46 -13.96 -1.33 12.57
C VAL A 46 -13.16 -1.25 11.28
N VAL A 47 -12.35 -0.20 11.13
CA VAL A 47 -11.42 -0.06 9.99
C VAL A 47 -10.00 -0.10 10.51
N LEU A 48 -9.18 -1.00 9.96
CA LEU A 48 -7.76 -1.13 10.27
C LEU A 48 -6.90 -0.53 9.14
N SER A 49 -5.77 0.07 9.53
CA SER A 49 -4.73 0.52 8.62
C SER A 49 -3.38 0.39 9.33
N LEU A 50 -2.76 -0.76 9.24
CA LEU A 50 -1.63 -1.19 10.05
C LEU A 50 -0.42 -1.58 9.17
N PRO A 51 0.83 -1.49 9.69
CA PRO A 51 2.02 -1.57 8.84
C PRO A 51 2.47 -2.98 8.46
N LYS A 52 2.15 -4.00 9.26
CA LYS A 52 2.73 -5.36 9.14
C LYS A 52 1.68 -6.46 9.34
N PRO A 53 1.89 -7.64 8.71
CA PRO A 53 1.00 -8.80 8.83
C PRO A 53 0.80 -9.29 10.27
N ASP A 54 1.87 -9.40 11.03
CA ASP A 54 1.87 -9.84 12.44
C ASP A 54 1.09 -8.88 13.34
N VAL A 55 1.22 -7.57 13.11
CA VAL A 55 0.46 -6.54 13.83
C VAL A 55 -1.03 -6.64 13.51
N VAL A 56 -1.38 -6.84 12.23
CA VAL A 56 -2.79 -7.01 11.83
C VAL A 56 -3.38 -8.27 12.46
N GLU A 57 -2.68 -9.40 12.42
CA GLU A 57 -3.15 -10.65 13.03
C GLU A 57 -3.36 -10.50 14.55
N ALA A 58 -2.42 -9.86 15.23
CA ALA A 58 -2.52 -9.57 16.66
C ALA A 58 -3.70 -8.65 16.99
N VAL A 59 -3.89 -7.57 16.23
CA VAL A 59 -4.98 -6.62 16.45
C VAL A 59 -6.34 -7.23 16.10
N LEU A 60 -6.41 -8.10 15.09
CA LEU A 60 -7.66 -8.78 14.73
C LEU A 60 -8.06 -9.85 15.75
N THR A 61 -7.13 -10.77 16.08
CA THR A 61 -7.46 -12.02 16.75
C THR A 61 -6.60 -12.35 17.98
N GLY A 62 -5.68 -11.47 18.36
CA GLY A 62 -4.88 -11.60 19.60
C GLY A 62 -5.64 -11.18 20.85
N ALA A 63 -5.01 -11.35 22.01
CA ALA A 63 -5.55 -10.91 23.29
C ALA A 63 -5.75 -9.39 23.30
N GLY A 64 -6.94 -8.93 23.71
CA GLY A 64 -7.34 -7.51 23.63
C GLY A 64 -7.62 -7.02 22.21
N GLY A 65 -7.70 -7.91 21.24
CA GLY A 65 -7.96 -7.61 19.84
C GLY A 65 -9.44 -7.35 19.53
N VAL A 66 -9.69 -7.03 18.27
CA VAL A 66 -11.03 -6.74 17.72
C VAL A 66 -12.02 -7.89 17.98
N ILE A 67 -11.54 -9.14 17.92
CA ILE A 67 -12.34 -10.36 18.12
C ILE A 67 -13.04 -10.42 19.50
N GLU A 68 -12.52 -9.73 20.51
CA GLU A 68 -13.09 -9.67 21.86
C GLU A 68 -14.14 -8.55 22.00
N GLY A 69 -14.32 -7.73 20.96
CA GLY A 69 -15.30 -6.65 20.96
C GLY A 69 -16.75 -7.17 20.97
N THR A 70 -17.64 -6.39 21.60
CA THR A 70 -19.02 -6.83 21.83
C THR A 70 -20.05 -6.23 20.87
N ARG A 71 -19.65 -5.23 20.06
CA ARG A 71 -20.59 -4.50 19.19
C ARG A 71 -20.30 -4.65 17.69
N ALA A 72 -19.04 -4.63 17.29
CA ALA A 72 -18.65 -4.65 15.89
C ALA A 72 -19.24 -5.85 15.13
N LYS A 73 -19.76 -5.59 13.93
CA LYS A 73 -20.27 -6.61 13.01
C LYS A 73 -19.46 -6.71 11.74
N ILE A 74 -18.84 -5.60 11.30
CA ILE A 74 -18.03 -5.53 10.10
C ILE A 74 -16.62 -5.08 10.48
N VAL A 75 -15.62 -5.78 10.00
CA VAL A 75 -14.21 -5.43 10.14
C VAL A 75 -13.65 -5.24 8.74
N ILE A 76 -13.04 -4.08 8.47
CA ILE A 76 -12.45 -3.71 7.19
C ILE A 76 -10.94 -3.53 7.39
N ASP A 77 -10.13 -4.41 6.80
CA ASP A 77 -8.67 -4.27 6.86
C ASP A 77 -8.14 -3.60 5.58
N THR A 78 -7.69 -2.35 5.71
CA THR A 78 -7.09 -1.60 4.61
C THR A 78 -5.57 -1.77 4.53
N SER A 79 -4.98 -2.58 5.38
CA SER A 79 -3.55 -2.88 5.42
C SER A 79 -3.13 -3.77 4.23
N THR A 80 -1.83 -3.88 3.98
CA THR A 80 -1.28 -4.87 3.03
C THR A 80 -0.56 -5.96 3.81
N THR A 81 -1.19 -7.14 3.90
CA THR A 81 -0.78 -8.24 4.78
C THR A 81 -0.64 -9.58 4.08
N GLY A 82 -1.12 -9.67 2.84
CA GLY A 82 -1.25 -10.93 2.13
C GLY A 82 -2.54 -11.70 2.48
N ALA A 83 -2.94 -12.59 1.59
CA ALA A 83 -4.19 -13.33 1.70
C ALA A 83 -4.19 -14.33 2.88
N GLN A 84 -3.02 -14.84 3.26
CA GLN A 84 -2.91 -15.86 4.32
C GLN A 84 -3.33 -15.34 5.70
N VAL A 85 -2.99 -14.09 6.05
CA VAL A 85 -3.43 -13.49 7.32
C VAL A 85 -4.95 -13.40 7.36
N ILE A 86 -5.54 -12.92 6.27
CA ILE A 86 -6.99 -12.79 6.13
C ILE A 86 -7.67 -14.17 6.21
N ALA A 87 -7.12 -15.17 5.52
CA ALA A 87 -7.65 -16.55 5.54
C ALA A 87 -7.65 -17.18 6.94
N ARG A 88 -6.65 -16.83 7.80
CA ARG A 88 -6.62 -17.28 9.20
C ARG A 88 -7.55 -16.49 10.12
N ALA A 89 -7.70 -15.19 9.89
CA ALA A 89 -8.49 -14.31 10.74
C ALA A 89 -10.00 -14.39 10.47
N ALA A 90 -10.41 -14.45 9.20
CA ALA A 90 -11.81 -14.41 8.79
C ALA A 90 -12.69 -15.47 9.48
N PRO A 91 -12.33 -16.77 9.52
CA PRO A 91 -13.19 -17.77 10.19
C PRO A 91 -13.26 -17.57 11.70
N LYS A 92 -12.21 -17.04 12.35
CA LYS A 92 -12.21 -16.76 13.79
C LYS A 92 -13.16 -15.62 14.12
N LEU A 93 -13.15 -14.54 13.32
CA LEU A 93 -14.06 -13.41 13.47
C LEU A 93 -15.50 -13.82 13.16
N ALA A 94 -15.73 -14.62 12.12
CA ALA A 94 -17.05 -15.14 11.77
C ALA A 94 -17.68 -15.96 12.92
N ALA A 95 -16.88 -16.78 13.63
CA ALA A 95 -17.33 -17.51 14.80
C ALA A 95 -17.80 -16.58 15.98
N LYS A 96 -17.41 -15.31 15.94
CA LYS A 96 -17.85 -14.25 16.87
C LYS A 96 -18.94 -13.34 16.28
N GLY A 97 -19.47 -13.67 15.11
CA GLY A 97 -20.51 -12.90 14.42
C GLY A 97 -20.01 -11.60 13.79
N MET A 98 -18.71 -11.53 13.46
CA MET A 98 -18.07 -10.41 12.75
C MET A 98 -17.68 -10.86 11.34
N THR A 99 -17.98 -10.07 10.32
CA THR A 99 -17.54 -10.34 8.94
C THR A 99 -16.33 -9.50 8.62
N LEU A 100 -15.26 -10.14 8.13
CA LEU A 100 -14.03 -9.47 7.69
C LEU A 100 -14.08 -9.22 6.18
N LEU A 101 -13.86 -7.98 5.79
CA LEU A 101 -13.52 -7.56 4.44
C LEU A 101 -12.04 -7.16 4.41
N ASP A 102 -11.26 -7.74 3.52
CA ASP A 102 -9.94 -7.21 3.19
C ASP A 102 -10.10 -6.15 2.09
N ALA A 103 -9.59 -4.96 2.35
CA ALA A 103 -9.82 -3.79 1.52
C ALA A 103 -8.54 -2.96 1.35
N PRO A 104 -7.39 -3.57 0.97
CA PRO A 104 -6.15 -2.84 0.77
C PRO A 104 -6.31 -1.72 -0.26
N VAL A 105 -5.51 -0.67 -0.08
CA VAL A 105 -5.65 0.57 -0.82
C VAL A 105 -4.42 0.88 -1.69
N SER A 106 -4.64 1.64 -2.76
CA SER A 106 -3.60 2.22 -3.60
C SER A 106 -3.86 3.71 -3.81
N GLY A 107 -2.79 4.54 -3.88
CA GLY A 107 -2.87 6.00 -4.03
C GLY A 107 -2.08 6.76 -2.96
N GLY A 108 -1.46 6.05 -2.00
CA GLY A 108 -0.57 6.62 -0.99
C GLY A 108 -1.25 7.61 -0.04
N VAL A 109 -0.42 8.38 0.68
CA VAL A 109 -0.88 9.36 1.67
C VAL A 109 -1.74 10.47 1.04
N ALA A 110 -1.36 10.93 -0.16
CA ALA A 110 -2.12 11.97 -0.87
C ALA A 110 -3.52 11.46 -1.27
N GLY A 111 -3.62 10.24 -1.80
CA GLY A 111 -4.91 9.61 -2.10
C GLY A 111 -5.78 9.43 -0.86
N ALA A 112 -5.20 9.05 0.28
CA ALA A 112 -5.91 8.92 1.55
C ALA A 112 -6.42 10.27 2.09
N ALA A 113 -5.65 11.34 1.91
CA ALA A 113 -6.05 12.69 2.31
C ALA A 113 -7.18 13.22 1.41
N ASN A 114 -7.08 12.99 0.10
CA ASN A 114 -8.01 13.54 -0.89
C ASN A 114 -9.26 12.66 -1.15
N GLY A 115 -9.29 11.42 -0.62
CA GLY A 115 -10.37 10.47 -0.87
C GLY A 115 -10.35 9.90 -2.30
N THR A 116 -9.18 9.80 -2.89
CA THR A 116 -9.00 9.35 -4.27
C THR A 116 -8.34 7.97 -4.35
N LEU A 117 -8.33 7.23 -3.25
CA LEU A 117 -7.77 5.88 -3.22
C LEU A 117 -8.51 4.94 -4.18
N THR A 118 -7.79 3.98 -4.72
CA THR A 118 -8.36 2.73 -5.23
C THR A 118 -8.42 1.74 -4.07
N VAL A 119 -9.60 1.20 -3.80
CA VAL A 119 -9.88 0.24 -2.73
C VAL A 119 -10.24 -1.10 -3.38
N MET A 120 -9.50 -2.16 -3.05
CA MET A 120 -9.65 -3.49 -3.64
C MET A 120 -10.27 -4.42 -2.59
N VAL A 121 -11.57 -4.71 -2.68
CA VAL A 121 -12.31 -5.37 -1.59
C VAL A 121 -12.50 -6.85 -1.87
N GLY A 122 -12.03 -7.72 -0.97
CA GLY A 122 -12.34 -9.15 -0.95
C GLY A 122 -13.28 -9.50 0.19
N GLY A 123 -14.20 -10.45 -0.03
CA GLY A 123 -15.10 -10.96 0.99
C GLY A 123 -16.57 -10.92 0.60
N ASP A 124 -17.45 -11.19 1.56
CA ASP A 124 -18.89 -11.35 1.35
C ASP A 124 -19.54 -10.17 0.60
N PRO A 125 -20.24 -10.42 -0.52
CA PRO A 125 -20.83 -9.35 -1.34
C PRO A 125 -21.88 -8.50 -0.59
N ALA A 126 -22.69 -9.09 0.27
CA ALA A 126 -23.71 -8.35 1.00
C ALA A 126 -23.08 -7.42 2.04
N THR A 127 -22.03 -7.89 2.71
CA THR A 127 -21.23 -7.08 3.64
C THR A 127 -20.48 -5.97 2.89
N PHE A 128 -19.94 -6.26 1.69
CA PHE A 128 -19.32 -5.26 0.84
C PHE A 128 -20.30 -4.14 0.48
N GLU A 129 -21.52 -4.46 0.03
CA GLU A 129 -22.53 -3.45 -0.28
C GLU A 129 -22.91 -2.61 0.95
N SER A 130 -22.99 -3.22 2.13
CA SER A 130 -23.25 -2.51 3.39
C SER A 130 -22.10 -1.58 3.78
N ALA A 131 -20.84 -1.94 3.46
CA ALA A 131 -19.64 -1.16 3.75
C ALA A 131 -19.30 -0.12 2.65
N ARG A 132 -19.86 -0.27 1.44
CA ARG A 132 -19.60 0.59 0.28
C ARG A 132 -19.68 2.08 0.59
N PRO A 133 -20.70 2.61 1.29
CA PRO A 133 -20.77 4.05 1.59
C PRO A 133 -19.57 4.55 2.42
N ILE A 134 -19.04 3.73 3.32
CA ILE A 134 -17.83 4.05 4.11
C ILE A 134 -16.59 4.04 3.21
N LEU A 135 -16.48 3.04 2.33
CA LEU A 135 -15.34 2.88 1.43
C LEU A 135 -15.27 4.00 0.39
N GLU A 136 -16.40 4.47 -0.13
CA GLU A 136 -16.49 5.57 -1.10
C GLU A 136 -16.10 6.94 -0.53
N ILE A 137 -16.11 7.12 0.79
CA ILE A 137 -15.59 8.32 1.45
C ILE A 137 -14.06 8.37 1.36
N ILE A 138 -13.40 7.24 1.42
CA ILE A 138 -11.93 7.14 1.45
C ILE A 138 -11.32 6.87 0.07
N GLY A 139 -12.09 6.33 -0.88
CA GLY A 139 -11.62 5.98 -2.20
C GLY A 139 -12.59 6.36 -3.31
N LYS A 140 -12.04 6.84 -4.43
CA LYS A 140 -12.79 7.15 -5.64
C LYS A 140 -13.17 5.89 -6.43
N ASN A 141 -12.28 4.89 -6.41
CA ASN A 141 -12.46 3.63 -7.13
C ASN A 141 -12.58 2.50 -6.10
N VAL A 142 -13.80 2.04 -5.83
CA VAL A 142 -14.05 0.94 -4.89
C VAL A 142 -14.49 -0.27 -5.69
N MET A 143 -13.67 -1.33 -5.68
CA MET A 143 -13.84 -2.49 -6.54
C MET A 143 -13.94 -3.77 -5.72
N HIS A 144 -14.98 -4.58 -5.93
CA HIS A 144 -15.12 -5.90 -5.34
C HIS A 144 -14.34 -6.92 -6.15
N MET A 145 -13.35 -7.57 -5.52
CA MET A 145 -12.45 -8.54 -6.16
C MET A 145 -12.99 -9.97 -6.14
N GLY A 146 -14.05 -10.21 -5.41
CA GLY A 146 -14.72 -11.50 -5.29
C GLY A 146 -15.13 -11.84 -3.86
N ASP A 147 -15.89 -12.91 -3.72
CA ASP A 147 -16.58 -13.34 -2.50
C ASP A 147 -15.68 -13.97 -1.42
N LYS A 148 -14.45 -14.32 -1.77
CA LYS A 148 -13.51 -14.94 -0.82
C LYS A 148 -12.66 -13.89 -0.13
N PRO A 149 -12.56 -13.91 1.21
CA PRO A 149 -11.59 -13.12 1.95
C PRO A 149 -10.16 -13.40 1.47
N GLY A 150 -9.37 -12.34 1.29
CA GLY A 150 -8.00 -12.39 0.78
C GLY A 150 -7.85 -12.03 -0.70
N LEU A 151 -8.94 -11.95 -1.49
CA LEU A 151 -8.84 -11.57 -2.91
C LEU A 151 -8.45 -10.10 -3.12
N GLY A 152 -8.84 -9.20 -2.24
CA GLY A 152 -8.36 -7.82 -2.24
C GLY A 152 -6.85 -7.76 -2.00
N GLN A 153 -6.35 -8.53 -1.02
CA GLN A 153 -4.92 -8.67 -0.74
C GLN A 153 -4.15 -9.21 -1.94
N ALA A 154 -4.64 -10.30 -2.56
CA ALA A 154 -4.03 -10.87 -3.76
C ALA A 154 -3.93 -9.81 -4.88
N MET A 155 -5.00 -9.07 -5.15
CA MET A 155 -4.98 -8.01 -6.16
C MET A 155 -3.99 -6.89 -5.81
N LYS A 156 -3.91 -6.52 -4.54
CA LYS A 156 -2.95 -5.51 -4.07
C LYS A 156 -1.51 -5.95 -4.29
N LEU A 157 -1.18 -7.21 -3.99
CA LEU A 157 0.16 -7.75 -4.21
C LEU A 157 0.49 -7.85 -5.71
N VAL A 158 -0.44 -8.29 -6.55
CA VAL A 158 -0.30 -8.27 -8.02
C VAL A 158 0.04 -6.88 -8.52
N ASN A 159 -0.71 -5.86 -8.08
CA ASN A 159 -0.44 -4.47 -8.46
C ASN A 159 0.95 -4.00 -8.01
N ASN A 160 1.34 -4.29 -6.75
CA ASN A 160 2.61 -3.79 -6.22
C ASN A 160 3.83 -4.51 -6.81
N MET A 161 3.71 -5.82 -7.10
CA MET A 161 4.74 -6.56 -7.83
C MET A 161 4.98 -5.96 -9.23
N LEU A 162 3.90 -5.66 -9.96
CA LEU A 162 4.00 -5.05 -11.29
C LEU A 162 4.55 -3.62 -11.21
N THR A 163 4.13 -2.84 -10.21
CA THR A 163 4.66 -1.49 -9.95
C THR A 163 6.17 -1.53 -9.71
N ALA A 164 6.65 -2.45 -8.87
CA ALA A 164 8.08 -2.58 -8.58
C ALA A 164 8.86 -2.98 -9.84
N ALA A 165 8.47 -4.07 -10.49
CA ALA A 165 9.18 -4.58 -11.67
C ALA A 165 9.21 -3.55 -12.81
N GLY A 166 8.07 -2.94 -13.15
CA GLY A 166 7.99 -1.96 -14.21
C GLY A 166 8.76 -0.68 -13.91
N THR A 167 8.71 -0.19 -12.66
CA THR A 167 9.42 1.04 -12.30
C THR A 167 10.94 0.85 -12.26
N LEU A 168 11.42 -0.26 -11.68
CA LEU A 168 12.85 -0.55 -11.62
C LEU A 168 13.43 -0.79 -13.02
N ALA A 169 12.75 -1.53 -13.88
CA ALA A 169 13.12 -1.70 -15.28
C ALA A 169 13.18 -0.35 -16.02
N ALA A 170 12.20 0.53 -15.79
CA ALA A 170 12.19 1.87 -16.40
C ALA A 170 13.38 2.70 -15.92
N MET A 171 13.74 2.66 -14.64
CA MET A 171 14.93 3.36 -14.12
C MET A 171 16.20 2.88 -14.80
N GLU A 172 16.38 1.56 -14.90
CA GLU A 172 17.57 0.93 -15.50
C GLU A 172 17.74 1.32 -16.97
N VAL A 173 16.67 1.22 -17.78
CA VAL A 173 16.76 1.54 -19.22
C VAL A 173 16.92 3.04 -19.48
N LEU A 174 16.36 3.91 -18.62
CA LEU A 174 16.56 5.35 -18.75
C LEU A 174 18.02 5.76 -18.47
N VAL A 175 18.68 5.12 -17.50
CA VAL A 175 20.11 5.34 -17.24
C VAL A 175 20.93 4.88 -18.45
N ALA A 176 20.62 3.72 -19.04
CA ALA A 176 21.28 3.26 -20.28
C ALA A 176 21.09 4.23 -21.45
N GLY A 177 19.86 4.76 -21.62
CA GLY A 177 19.57 5.77 -22.63
C GLY A 177 20.31 7.09 -22.40
N ALA A 178 20.38 7.57 -21.15
CA ALA A 178 21.16 8.74 -20.77
C ALA A 178 22.65 8.55 -21.06
N LYS A 179 23.18 7.35 -20.82
CA LYS A 179 24.56 7.00 -21.19
C LYS A 179 24.80 6.99 -22.71
N ALA A 180 23.79 6.69 -23.50
CA ALA A 180 23.82 6.80 -24.95
C ALA A 180 23.68 8.26 -25.45
N GLY A 181 23.50 9.23 -24.54
CA GLY A 181 23.35 10.66 -24.86
C GLY A 181 21.91 11.13 -25.06
N LEU A 182 20.92 10.30 -24.74
CA LEU A 182 19.50 10.69 -24.82
C LEU A 182 19.12 11.58 -23.63
N ASP A 183 18.27 12.56 -23.90
CA ASP A 183 17.66 13.40 -22.88
C ASP A 183 16.55 12.65 -22.14
N ALA A 184 16.56 12.72 -20.81
CA ALA A 184 15.65 11.95 -19.96
C ALA A 184 14.18 12.32 -20.19
N GLN A 185 13.86 13.61 -20.36
CA GLN A 185 12.48 14.05 -20.62
C GLN A 185 12.00 13.54 -22.00
N LYS A 186 12.83 13.66 -23.02
CA LYS A 186 12.50 13.17 -24.37
C LYS A 186 12.28 11.65 -24.41
N MET A 187 13.08 10.90 -23.64
CA MET A 187 12.85 9.45 -23.50
C MET A 187 11.48 9.15 -22.92
N LEU A 188 11.08 9.86 -21.85
CA LEU A 188 9.78 9.68 -21.22
C LEU A 188 8.64 10.09 -22.16
N ASP A 189 8.78 11.20 -22.90
CA ASP A 189 7.79 11.65 -23.86
C ASP A 189 7.51 10.58 -24.93
N VAL A 190 8.57 9.92 -25.44
CA VAL A 190 8.45 8.83 -26.43
C VAL A 190 7.87 7.57 -25.77
N ILE A 191 8.39 7.17 -24.61
CA ILE A 191 7.96 5.93 -23.93
C ILE A 191 6.47 5.99 -23.58
N ASN A 192 6.00 7.14 -23.08
CA ASN A 192 4.62 7.29 -22.58
C ASN A 192 3.56 7.32 -23.69
N ILE A 193 3.94 7.57 -24.94
CA ILE A 193 3.05 7.40 -26.12
C ILE A 193 3.29 6.08 -26.85
N SER A 194 4.18 5.23 -26.34
CA SER A 194 4.57 3.96 -26.95
C SER A 194 4.26 2.77 -26.01
N SER A 195 4.69 1.58 -26.41
CA SER A 195 4.39 0.32 -25.70
C SER A 195 5.13 0.16 -24.35
N GLY A 196 6.15 0.96 -24.08
CA GLY A 196 6.96 0.86 -22.85
C GLY A 196 6.40 1.59 -21.64
N ARG A 197 5.26 2.26 -21.77
CA ARG A 197 4.67 3.05 -20.68
C ARG A 197 4.28 2.18 -19.47
N CYS A 198 4.53 2.72 -18.28
CA CYS A 198 4.13 2.11 -17.02
C CYS A 198 4.01 3.19 -15.92
N PHE A 199 3.55 2.81 -14.72
CA PHE A 199 3.49 3.74 -13.58
C PHE A 199 4.82 4.45 -13.30
N GLY A 200 5.93 3.74 -13.50
CA GLY A 200 7.27 4.31 -13.36
C GLY A 200 7.51 5.48 -14.29
N THR A 201 7.18 5.31 -15.58
CA THR A 201 7.40 6.32 -16.62
C THR A 201 6.38 7.44 -16.63
N GLU A 202 5.12 7.16 -16.26
CA GLU A 202 4.04 8.14 -16.26
C GLU A 202 4.00 9.01 -15.01
N VAL A 203 4.41 8.46 -13.85
CA VAL A 203 4.20 9.12 -12.56
C VAL A 203 5.49 9.19 -11.74
N LYS A 204 6.10 8.03 -11.43
CA LYS A 204 7.17 7.97 -10.42
C LYS A 204 8.42 8.74 -10.85
N ILE A 205 8.89 8.53 -12.05
CA ILE A 205 10.10 9.17 -12.57
C ILE A 205 9.86 10.67 -12.81
N PRO A 206 8.79 11.10 -13.51
CA PRO A 206 8.50 12.52 -13.71
C PRO A 206 8.33 13.32 -12.41
N GLU A 207 7.67 12.74 -11.40
CA GLU A 207 7.31 13.49 -10.20
C GLU A 207 8.35 13.40 -9.07
N CYS A 208 9.22 12.40 -9.07
CA CYS A 208 10.15 12.15 -7.97
C CYS A 208 11.62 12.20 -8.40
N ILE A 209 11.97 11.69 -9.58
CA ILE A 209 13.35 11.50 -10.02
C ILE A 209 13.82 12.66 -10.90
N LEU A 210 13.09 13.01 -11.94
CA LEU A 210 13.46 14.13 -12.81
C LEU A 210 13.67 15.45 -12.05
N PRO A 211 12.79 15.85 -11.09
CA PRO A 211 13.02 17.05 -10.30
C PRO A 211 14.15 16.91 -9.28
N GLY A 212 14.64 15.68 -9.02
CA GLY A 212 15.64 15.41 -8.00
C GLY A 212 15.18 15.56 -6.55
N THR A 213 13.87 15.67 -6.30
CA THR A 213 13.32 15.97 -4.97
C THR A 213 13.07 14.76 -4.10
N PHE A 214 12.88 13.58 -4.70
CA PHE A 214 12.67 12.29 -4.03
C PHE A 214 11.65 12.32 -2.86
N PRO A 215 10.45 12.88 -3.05
CA PRO A 215 9.47 12.97 -1.97
C PRO A 215 9.07 11.59 -1.47
N MET A 216 8.90 11.44 -0.15
CA MET A 216 8.46 10.19 0.45
C MET A 216 7.01 9.87 0.04
N ARG A 217 6.82 8.86 -0.79
CA ARG A 217 5.52 8.33 -1.21
C ARG A 217 5.35 6.87 -0.85
N PHE A 218 6.42 6.07 -1.02
CA PHE A 218 6.43 4.66 -0.70
C PHE A 218 7.86 4.21 -0.37
N SER A 219 8.09 3.83 0.89
CA SER A 219 9.43 3.42 1.31
C SER A 219 9.86 2.10 0.67
N THR A 220 11.16 1.95 0.49
CA THR A 220 11.78 0.72 -0.02
C THR A 220 11.41 -0.48 0.85
N ASP A 221 11.40 -0.32 2.19
CA ASP A 221 11.02 -1.38 3.12
C ASP A 221 9.59 -1.90 2.89
N LEU A 222 8.64 -0.99 2.71
CA LEU A 222 7.24 -1.38 2.50
C LEU A 222 7.03 -2.00 1.12
N LEU A 223 7.67 -1.47 0.08
CA LEU A 223 7.58 -2.06 -1.25
C LEU A 223 8.25 -3.43 -1.30
N HIS A 224 9.42 -3.59 -0.69
CA HIS A 224 10.10 -4.88 -0.57
C HIS A 224 9.24 -5.90 0.17
N LYS A 225 8.61 -5.50 1.30
CA LYS A 225 7.68 -6.35 2.04
C LYS A 225 6.54 -6.84 1.15
N ASP A 226 5.89 -5.93 0.42
CA ASP A 226 4.74 -6.27 -0.44
C ASP A 226 5.16 -7.19 -1.59
N VAL A 227 6.30 -6.92 -2.24
CA VAL A 227 6.82 -7.77 -3.31
C VAL A 227 7.18 -9.17 -2.79
N ASN A 228 7.81 -9.25 -1.61
CA ASN A 228 8.17 -10.53 -1.02
C ASN A 228 6.94 -11.37 -0.67
N LEU A 229 5.92 -10.76 -0.02
CA LEU A 229 4.64 -11.42 0.24
C LEU A 229 3.99 -11.93 -1.06
N GLY A 230 4.00 -11.11 -2.13
CA GLY A 230 3.43 -11.51 -3.42
C GLY A 230 4.16 -12.68 -4.05
N ILE A 231 5.49 -12.72 -3.97
CA ILE A 231 6.31 -13.84 -4.46
C ILE A 231 6.00 -15.11 -3.66
N GLU A 232 6.00 -15.03 -2.33
CA GLU A 232 5.74 -16.16 -1.44
C GLU A 232 4.35 -16.77 -1.71
N GLU A 233 3.31 -15.95 -1.82
CA GLU A 233 1.96 -16.41 -2.13
C GLU A 233 1.85 -17.01 -3.53
N ALA A 234 2.45 -16.38 -4.54
CA ALA A 234 2.44 -16.89 -5.91
C ALA A 234 3.16 -18.24 -6.01
N GLU A 235 4.31 -18.39 -5.38
CA GLU A 235 5.07 -19.65 -5.40
C GLU A 235 4.38 -20.76 -4.60
N ALA A 236 3.69 -20.43 -3.51
CA ALA A 236 2.87 -21.40 -2.79
C ALA A 236 1.71 -21.95 -3.66
N MET A 237 1.25 -21.17 -4.64
CA MET A 237 0.27 -21.60 -5.65
C MET A 237 0.90 -22.24 -6.90
N GLY A 238 2.23 -22.40 -6.95
CA GLY A 238 2.95 -22.97 -8.08
C GLY A 238 3.29 -22.00 -9.21
N ALA A 239 3.02 -20.69 -9.07
CA ALA A 239 3.38 -19.68 -10.06
C ALA A 239 4.84 -19.24 -9.88
N ARG A 240 5.65 -19.31 -10.96
CA ARG A 240 7.06 -18.90 -10.92
C ARG A 240 7.22 -17.41 -11.19
N MET A 241 7.95 -16.71 -10.31
CA MET A 241 8.07 -15.24 -10.31
C MET A 241 9.50 -14.78 -10.66
N TRP A 242 10.02 -15.15 -11.84
CA TRP A 242 11.42 -14.88 -12.20
C TRP A 242 11.73 -13.38 -12.31
N VAL A 243 10.96 -12.63 -13.07
CA VAL A 243 11.19 -11.18 -13.29
C VAL A 243 10.98 -10.39 -12.00
N VAL A 244 9.92 -10.70 -11.26
CA VAL A 244 9.60 -10.02 -9.99
C VAL A 244 10.66 -10.30 -8.93
N LYS A 245 11.27 -11.48 -8.93
CA LYS A 245 12.42 -11.80 -8.05
C LYS A 245 13.62 -10.92 -8.32
N CYS A 246 13.95 -10.64 -9.58
CA CYS A 246 15.02 -9.68 -9.89
C CYS A 246 14.70 -8.29 -9.31
N ALA A 247 13.47 -7.83 -9.43
CA ALA A 247 13.04 -6.56 -8.83
C ALA A 247 13.13 -6.58 -7.29
N ARG A 248 12.73 -7.69 -6.64
CA ARG A 248 12.89 -7.87 -5.20
C ARG A 248 14.34 -7.77 -4.77
N ASP A 249 15.27 -8.40 -5.51
CA ASP A 249 16.69 -8.44 -5.15
C ASP A 249 17.30 -7.03 -5.24
N VAL A 250 16.89 -6.20 -6.20
CA VAL A 250 17.28 -4.77 -6.26
C VAL A 250 16.75 -4.00 -5.06
N LEU A 251 15.49 -4.24 -4.65
CA LEU A 251 14.94 -3.63 -3.44
C LEU A 251 15.68 -4.09 -2.18
N ALA A 252 16.03 -5.38 -2.08
CA ALA A 252 16.80 -5.93 -0.98
C ALA A 252 18.19 -5.28 -0.88
N TYR A 253 18.88 -5.14 -2.01
CA TYR A 253 20.16 -4.44 -2.06
C TYR A 253 20.06 -3.01 -1.52
N SER A 254 19.06 -2.24 -1.94
CA SER A 254 18.85 -0.87 -1.42
C SER A 254 18.66 -0.84 0.09
N LYS A 255 17.95 -1.82 0.65
CA LYS A 255 17.79 -1.97 2.11
C LYS A 255 19.10 -2.28 2.81
N GLU A 256 19.92 -3.16 2.24
CA GLU A 256 21.24 -3.52 2.78
C GLU A 256 22.20 -2.31 2.78
N GLN A 257 22.02 -1.36 1.85
CA GLN A 257 22.75 -0.09 1.87
C GLN A 257 22.24 0.93 2.90
N GLY A 258 21.17 0.61 3.65
CA GLY A 258 20.59 1.49 4.66
C GLY A 258 19.44 2.38 4.17
N ASP A 259 19.03 2.25 2.92
CA ASP A 259 18.00 3.11 2.28
C ASP A 259 16.57 2.57 2.45
N GLY A 260 16.35 1.59 3.32
CA GLY A 260 15.03 0.98 3.55
C GLY A 260 13.94 1.97 3.90
N ALA A 261 14.26 2.96 4.72
CA ALA A 261 13.32 4.02 5.13
C ALA A 261 13.12 5.10 4.07
N LEU A 262 13.97 5.17 3.03
CA LEU A 262 13.84 6.15 1.95
C LEU A 262 12.80 5.69 0.92
N ASP A 263 12.32 6.65 0.14
CA ASP A 263 11.46 6.34 -1.01
C ASP A 263 12.23 5.52 -2.05
N TYR A 264 11.60 4.48 -2.60
CA TYR A 264 12.27 3.57 -3.54
C TYR A 264 12.72 4.25 -4.85
N ALA A 265 12.31 5.50 -5.12
CA ALA A 265 12.86 6.31 -6.20
C ALA A 265 14.38 6.54 -6.06
N HIS A 266 14.91 6.50 -4.82
CA HIS A 266 16.35 6.63 -4.57
C HIS A 266 17.21 5.54 -5.25
N ILE A 267 16.62 4.40 -5.60
CA ILE A 267 17.29 3.29 -6.28
C ILE A 267 17.91 3.72 -7.61
N ILE A 268 17.37 4.74 -8.28
CA ILE A 268 17.95 5.29 -9.51
C ILE A 268 19.42 5.69 -9.32
N LYS A 269 19.79 6.17 -8.12
CA LYS A 269 21.16 6.58 -7.79
C LYS A 269 22.16 5.41 -7.88
N TYR A 270 21.71 4.20 -7.56
CA TYR A 270 22.55 3.00 -7.72
C TYR A 270 22.78 2.68 -9.19
N PHE A 271 21.74 2.70 -10.02
CA PHE A 271 21.86 2.48 -11.46
C PHE A 271 22.76 3.53 -12.11
N GLU A 272 22.61 4.81 -11.75
CA GLU A 272 23.48 5.90 -12.22
C GLU A 272 24.96 5.66 -11.82
N ASN A 273 25.22 5.24 -10.57
CA ASN A 273 26.56 4.97 -10.07
C ASN A 273 27.18 3.75 -10.77
N TRP A 274 26.44 2.66 -10.94
CA TRP A 274 26.91 1.46 -11.65
C TRP A 274 27.19 1.72 -13.12
N ALA A 275 26.49 2.69 -13.72
CA ALA A 275 26.78 3.15 -15.09
C ALA A 275 28.00 4.10 -15.20
N GLY A 276 28.70 4.36 -14.10
CA GLY A 276 29.90 5.22 -14.06
C GLY A 276 29.65 6.62 -13.50
N GLY A 277 28.43 6.96 -13.11
CA GLY A 277 28.08 8.21 -12.42
C GLY A 277 27.95 9.46 -13.30
N ASP A 278 28.29 9.37 -14.57
CA ASP A 278 28.23 10.45 -15.57
C ASP A 278 26.89 10.55 -16.30
N ALA A 279 26.13 9.45 -16.35
CA ALA A 279 24.79 9.39 -16.93
C ALA A 279 23.73 9.59 -15.85
N LYS A 280 23.08 10.75 -15.83
CA LYS A 280 22.04 11.07 -14.86
C LYS A 280 20.69 11.26 -15.55
N VAL A 281 19.69 10.59 -14.99
CA VAL A 281 18.27 10.77 -15.38
C VAL A 281 17.70 12.03 -14.72
N ARG A 282 18.25 12.44 -13.58
CA ARG A 282 17.87 13.68 -12.90
C ARG A 282 18.19 14.91 -13.76
N GLY A 283 17.34 15.94 -13.69
CA GLY A 283 17.60 17.23 -14.34
C GLY A 283 18.96 17.81 -13.92
N LYS A 284 19.60 18.56 -14.82
CA LYS A 284 20.96 19.11 -14.62
C LYS A 284 21.10 20.00 -13.38
N ASP A 285 19.98 20.53 -12.86
CA ASP A 285 19.92 21.42 -11.69
C ASP A 285 19.55 20.70 -10.38
N ALA A 286 19.36 19.39 -10.41
CA ALA A 286 19.06 18.58 -9.23
C ALA A 286 20.36 18.20 -8.51
N GLN A 287 20.63 18.83 -7.38
CA GLN A 287 21.75 18.51 -6.46
C GLN A 287 21.55 17.17 -5.73
#